data_d5fb576b3e09fcbd7447310af707752c
#
_entry.id   d5fb576b3e09fcbd7447310af707752c
#
_cell.length_a   1.000
_cell.length_b   1.000
_cell.length_c   1.000
_cell.angle_alpha   90.00
_cell.angle_beta   90.00
_cell.angle_gamma   90.00
#
_symmetry.space_group_name_H-M   'P 1'
#
loop_
_entity.id
_entity.type
_entity.pdbx_description
1 polymer ?
#
loop_
_entity_poly.entity_id
_entity_poly.type
_entity_poly.pdbx_seq_one_letter_code
_entity_poly.pdbx_strand_id
1 'polypeptide(L)'
;MNANDAIIAAASNTDPRHDASRVIRAPRGSQLTCKCWLTEAAYRMIQNNLDPEVAERPQDLVVYGGIGRAARNWECFDQILASLKEQNDDETLLIQSGKPVGVFKTHANAPRVLLANSNLVPKWANWEHFSELDQKGLFMYGQMTAGSWIYIGTQGIVQGTYETFAEAGRKHFGGSLEGRWILTAGLGGMGGAQPLAATFAGAVSLNIECQQSSIDFRLRTRYVDKQARDIDHAFELIQQHTAAKEAVSIALLGNAAEILPELVRRAKAGGLKPDLVTDQTSAHDLVNGYLPEGWTVAQWRAAQQDVTQHEVLKKAAAKSCAVHVQAMLDFQHMGIPVVDYGNNIRQVAFDEGVKNAFDFPGFVPAYIRPLFCEGKGPFRWVALSGDPEDIRKTDAKIKELFPENKHVHRWLDMAGERIAFQGLPARICWLGLGERHIAGLAFNEMVKNGELKAPIVIGRDHLDTGSVASPNRETEGMKDGTDAVSDWPLLNALLNTSGGATWVSLHHGGGVGMGYSQHSGMVIVADGTEAAAQRLANVLVNDCGSGVMRHADAGYELAVETAKKQGLKLPMVK
;
A
#
# COMPACT_ATOMS: atom_id res chain seq x y z
N MET A 1 15.37 18.08 27.70
CA MET A 1 16.27 17.55 26.66
C MET A 1 17.47 16.94 27.35
N ASN A 2 17.68 15.64 27.28
CA ASN A 2 18.87 15.04 27.84
C ASN A 2 20.00 15.03 26.79
N ALA A 3 21.24 14.72 27.21
CA ALA A 3 22.42 14.82 26.34
C ALA A 3 22.31 13.96 25.04
N ASN A 4 21.53 12.88 25.06
CA ASN A 4 21.28 12.02 23.90
C ASN A 4 20.36 12.70 22.86
N ASP A 5 19.34 13.47 23.30
CA ASP A 5 18.49 14.24 22.39
C ASP A 5 19.31 15.34 21.68
N ALA A 6 20.31 15.90 22.37
CA ALA A 6 21.21 16.88 21.78
C ALA A 6 22.21 16.27 20.79
N ILE A 7 22.68 15.03 21.05
CA ILE A 7 23.58 14.31 20.12
C ILE A 7 22.81 13.84 18.88
N ILE A 8 21.58 13.36 19.05
CA ILE A 8 20.70 13.00 17.93
C ILE A 8 20.34 14.24 17.12
N ALA A 9 20.03 15.37 17.77
CA ALA A 9 19.79 16.64 17.11
C ALA A 9 21.04 17.19 16.39
N ALA A 10 22.24 17.00 16.95
CA ALA A 10 23.49 17.42 16.32
C ALA A 10 23.89 16.52 15.15
N ALA A 11 23.65 15.20 15.23
CA ALA A 11 23.87 14.26 14.13
C ALA A 11 22.85 14.49 13.00
N SER A 12 21.59 14.81 13.33
CA SER A 12 20.54 15.11 12.35
C SER A 12 20.79 16.41 11.58
N ASN A 13 21.49 17.37 12.16
CA ASN A 13 21.74 18.68 11.53
C ASN A 13 22.80 18.63 10.41
N THR A 14 23.47 17.50 10.21
CA THR A 14 24.45 17.28 9.12
C THR A 14 23.97 16.28 8.06
N ASP A 15 22.84 15.58 8.28
CA ASP A 15 22.28 14.66 7.31
C ASP A 15 21.51 15.45 6.23
N PRO A 16 21.93 15.40 4.95
CA PRO A 16 21.27 16.12 3.87
C PRO A 16 19.82 15.66 3.60
N ARG A 17 19.39 14.59 4.28
CA ARG A 17 18.02 14.07 4.24
C ARG A 17 17.12 14.67 5.31
N HIS A 18 17.68 15.35 6.32
CA HIS A 18 16.93 15.92 7.44
C HIS A 18 16.88 17.45 7.38
N ASP A 19 15.67 18.01 7.43
CA ASP A 19 15.47 19.45 7.63
C ASP A 19 14.18 19.70 8.42
N ALA A 20 14.33 19.93 9.71
CA ALA A 20 13.21 20.17 10.63
C ALA A 20 12.47 21.49 10.37
N SER A 21 13.05 22.41 9.59
CA SER A 21 12.44 23.71 9.28
C SER A 21 11.45 23.64 8.12
N ARG A 22 11.48 22.55 7.33
CA ARG A 22 10.66 22.42 6.13
C ARG A 22 9.26 21.90 6.44
N VAL A 23 8.27 22.66 5.99
CA VAL A 23 6.87 22.24 5.95
C VAL A 23 6.41 22.33 4.50
N ILE A 24 6.18 21.17 3.88
CA ILE A 24 5.81 21.07 2.47
C ILE A 24 4.30 20.89 2.36
N ARG A 25 3.67 21.66 1.50
CA ARG A 25 2.26 21.49 1.10
C ARG A 25 2.13 21.71 -0.40
N ALA A 26 1.36 20.87 -1.05
CA ALA A 26 1.09 21.01 -2.47
C ALA A 26 0.24 22.27 -2.76
N PRO A 27 0.54 23.01 -3.83
CA PRO A 27 -0.34 24.05 -4.33
C PRO A 27 -1.74 23.50 -4.64
N ARG A 28 -2.76 24.33 -4.48
CA ARG A 28 -4.17 23.99 -4.70
C ARG A 28 -4.80 24.98 -5.70
N GLY A 29 -5.92 24.59 -6.29
CA GLY A 29 -6.65 25.45 -7.23
C GLY A 29 -6.22 25.28 -8.68
N SER A 30 -6.64 26.21 -9.54
CA SER A 30 -6.50 26.13 -10.99
C SER A 30 -5.28 26.86 -11.55
N GLN A 31 -4.45 27.49 -10.71
CA GLN A 31 -3.25 28.21 -11.16
C GLN A 31 -2.07 27.27 -11.31
N LEU A 32 -1.38 27.38 -12.44
CA LEU A 32 -0.16 26.60 -12.73
C LEU A 32 1.08 27.26 -12.12
N THR A 33 1.94 26.45 -11.52
CA THR A 33 3.32 26.76 -11.16
C THR A 33 4.29 26.33 -12.27
N CYS A 34 3.96 25.23 -12.93
CA CYS A 34 4.69 24.66 -14.07
C CYS A 34 4.09 25.15 -15.40
N LYS A 35 4.73 24.76 -16.53
CA LYS A 35 4.29 25.20 -17.87
C LYS A 35 3.02 24.51 -18.37
N CYS A 36 2.71 23.30 -17.86
CA CYS A 36 1.52 22.53 -18.25
C CYS A 36 0.99 21.68 -17.09
N TRP A 37 -0.24 21.20 -17.21
CA TRP A 37 -0.86 20.36 -16.17
C TRP A 37 -0.17 19.02 -15.95
N LEU A 38 0.49 18.46 -16.94
CA LEU A 38 1.16 17.16 -16.80
C LEU A 38 2.38 17.25 -15.86
N THR A 39 3.18 18.31 -15.99
CA THR A 39 4.30 18.58 -15.07
C THR A 39 3.83 19.15 -13.74
N GLU A 40 2.79 20.00 -13.73
CA GLU A 40 2.14 20.51 -12.51
C GLU A 40 1.59 19.39 -11.63
N ALA A 41 1.02 18.36 -12.22
CA ALA A 41 0.52 17.21 -11.48
C ALA A 41 1.64 16.50 -10.72
N ALA A 42 2.75 16.19 -11.38
CA ALA A 42 3.92 15.60 -10.72
C ALA A 42 4.50 16.53 -9.64
N TYR A 43 4.57 17.84 -9.92
CA TYR A 43 5.02 18.88 -9.00
C TYR A 43 4.16 18.95 -7.72
N ARG A 44 2.84 18.88 -7.85
CA ARG A 44 1.93 18.85 -6.70
C ARG A 44 2.00 17.53 -5.95
N MET A 45 2.06 16.40 -6.67
CA MET A 45 1.99 15.10 -6.05
C MET A 45 3.25 14.74 -5.24
N ILE A 46 4.46 15.12 -5.65
CA ILE A 46 5.66 14.92 -4.81
C ILE A 46 5.57 15.75 -3.53
N GLN A 47 5.02 16.97 -3.61
CA GLN A 47 4.81 17.82 -2.43
C GLN A 47 3.70 17.29 -1.54
N ASN A 48 2.60 16.76 -2.12
CA ASN A 48 1.54 16.13 -1.36
C ASN A 48 2.04 14.90 -0.58
N ASN A 49 2.98 14.15 -1.13
CA ASN A 49 3.61 13.03 -0.43
C ASN A 49 4.35 13.44 0.86
N LEU A 50 4.78 14.69 0.94
CA LEU A 50 5.50 15.25 2.09
C LEU A 50 4.65 16.20 2.93
N ASP A 51 3.35 16.34 2.64
CA ASP A 51 2.44 17.08 3.49
C ASP A 51 2.43 16.46 4.90
N PRO A 52 2.53 17.28 5.97
CA PRO A 52 2.52 16.77 7.36
C PRO A 52 1.29 15.94 7.74
N GLU A 53 0.19 16.07 6.99
CA GLU A 53 -1.00 15.23 7.18
C GLU A 53 -0.88 13.88 6.48
N VAL A 54 0.08 13.72 5.56
CA VAL A 54 0.26 12.54 4.70
C VAL A 54 1.47 11.71 5.13
N ALA A 55 2.64 12.36 5.28
CA ALA A 55 3.91 11.70 5.53
C ALA A 55 4.11 11.34 7.01
N GLU A 56 4.76 10.20 7.25
CA GLU A 56 5.15 9.78 8.62
C GLU A 56 6.24 10.67 9.22
N ARG A 57 7.26 11.03 8.43
CA ARG A 57 8.36 11.90 8.84
C ARG A 57 8.76 12.83 7.68
N PRO A 58 7.96 13.85 7.40
CA PRO A 58 8.20 14.75 6.26
C PRO A 58 9.55 15.46 6.32
N GLN A 59 10.05 15.81 7.51
CA GLN A 59 11.37 16.43 7.73
C GLN A 59 12.54 15.53 7.28
N ASP A 60 12.33 14.20 7.17
CA ASP A 60 13.29 13.19 6.71
C ASP A 60 13.00 12.71 5.27
N LEU A 61 12.08 13.38 4.57
CA LEU A 61 11.55 12.96 3.26
C LEU A 61 10.82 11.60 3.28
N VAL A 62 10.56 11.04 4.46
CA VAL A 62 9.94 9.72 4.63
C VAL A 62 8.43 9.85 4.55
N VAL A 63 7.85 9.21 3.55
CA VAL A 63 6.40 9.20 3.32
C VAL A 63 5.73 8.14 4.17
N TYR A 64 6.19 6.87 4.06
CA TYR A 64 5.70 5.77 4.88
C TYR A 64 6.67 4.58 4.89
N GLY A 65 6.36 3.56 5.71
CA GLY A 65 7.10 2.29 5.73
C GLY A 65 8.51 2.40 6.31
N GLY A 66 8.73 3.33 7.23
CA GLY A 66 9.96 3.51 7.97
C GLY A 66 11.07 4.26 7.21
N ILE A 67 11.37 3.89 5.97
CA ILE A 67 12.43 4.48 5.14
C ILE A 67 12.00 4.81 3.71
N GLY A 68 10.73 4.64 3.35
CA GLY A 68 10.20 4.95 2.02
C GLY A 68 10.15 6.46 1.76
N ARG A 69 11.04 6.97 0.88
CA ARG A 69 11.22 8.40 0.64
C ARG A 69 10.63 8.85 -0.70
N ALA A 70 10.26 10.14 -0.76
CA ALA A 70 9.81 10.80 -1.99
C ALA A 70 10.97 11.30 -2.86
N ALA A 71 12.09 11.66 -2.24
CA ALA A 71 13.33 12.11 -2.90
C ALA A 71 14.55 11.63 -2.09
N ARG A 72 15.73 11.59 -2.72
CA ARG A 72 16.96 11.06 -2.12
C ARG A 72 17.42 11.91 -0.93
N ASN A 73 17.42 13.23 -1.10
CA ASN A 73 17.72 14.24 -0.10
C ASN A 73 17.02 15.55 -0.47
N TRP A 74 17.14 16.58 0.35
CA TRP A 74 16.48 17.86 0.14
C TRP A 74 16.97 18.61 -1.09
N GLU A 75 18.25 18.55 -1.42
CA GLU A 75 18.80 19.13 -2.65
C GLU A 75 18.15 18.47 -3.89
N CYS A 76 18.05 17.15 -3.89
CA CYS A 76 17.38 16.42 -4.98
C CYS A 76 15.90 16.80 -5.08
N PHE A 77 15.20 16.94 -3.94
CA PHE A 77 13.81 17.39 -3.92
C PHE A 77 13.64 18.76 -4.58
N ASP A 78 14.49 19.73 -4.20
CA ASP A 78 14.44 21.09 -4.76
C ASP A 78 14.75 21.09 -6.27
N GLN A 79 15.71 20.28 -6.71
CA GLN A 79 16.05 20.15 -8.13
C GLN A 79 14.96 19.43 -8.95
N ILE A 80 14.23 18.48 -8.36
CA ILE A 80 13.04 17.89 -9.00
C ILE A 80 11.99 18.97 -9.23
N LEU A 81 11.69 19.78 -8.20
CA LEU A 81 10.70 20.85 -8.32
C LEU A 81 11.12 21.91 -9.35
N ALA A 82 12.40 22.32 -9.35
CA ALA A 82 12.94 23.26 -10.32
C ALA A 82 12.85 22.71 -11.76
N SER A 83 13.24 21.44 -11.97
CA SER A 83 13.17 20.79 -13.28
C SER A 83 11.74 20.71 -13.81
N LEU A 84 10.76 20.33 -12.97
CA LEU A 84 9.36 20.25 -13.36
C LEU A 84 8.76 21.61 -13.76
N LYS A 85 9.20 22.71 -13.11
CA LYS A 85 8.76 24.07 -13.47
C LYS A 85 9.22 24.50 -14.85
N GLU A 86 10.43 24.12 -15.22
CA GLU A 86 11.08 24.55 -16.47
C GLU A 86 10.84 23.61 -17.64
N GLN A 87 10.44 22.36 -17.36
CA GLN A 87 10.24 21.31 -18.34
C GLN A 87 9.17 21.68 -19.37
N ASN A 88 9.47 21.43 -20.66
CA ASN A 88 8.52 21.60 -21.74
C ASN A 88 7.61 20.35 -21.89
N ASP A 89 6.53 20.50 -22.66
CA ASP A 89 5.52 19.47 -22.87
C ASP A 89 5.97 18.30 -23.77
N ASP A 90 7.15 18.41 -24.39
CA ASP A 90 7.80 17.37 -25.20
C ASP A 90 9.10 16.82 -24.56
N GLU A 91 9.30 17.07 -23.27
CA GLU A 91 10.48 16.64 -22.51
C GLU A 91 10.12 15.61 -21.44
N THR A 92 11.11 14.77 -21.09
CA THR A 92 11.01 13.74 -20.05
C THR A 92 12.13 13.90 -19.04
N LEU A 93 11.77 14.06 -17.76
CA LEU A 93 12.69 14.08 -16.61
C LEU A 93 12.98 12.65 -16.16
N LEU A 94 14.25 12.32 -15.99
CA LEU A 94 14.70 11.03 -15.46
C LEU A 94 15.09 11.13 -13.99
N ILE A 95 14.54 10.23 -13.16
CA ILE A 95 14.79 10.13 -11.72
C ILE A 95 15.41 8.77 -11.38
N GLN A 96 16.63 8.79 -10.86
CA GLN A 96 17.33 7.59 -10.39
C GLN A 96 17.38 7.59 -8.87
N SER A 97 16.65 6.68 -8.23
CA SER A 97 16.57 6.57 -6.77
C SER A 97 16.46 7.94 -6.09
N GLY A 98 15.42 8.69 -6.47
CA GLY A 98 15.08 9.99 -5.92
C GLY A 98 15.99 11.16 -6.32
N LYS A 99 16.92 10.97 -7.26
CA LYS A 99 17.80 12.01 -7.81
C LYS A 99 17.41 12.34 -9.25
N PRO A 100 17.16 13.61 -9.60
CA PRO A 100 16.99 14.02 -10.99
C PRO A 100 18.35 13.96 -11.70
N VAL A 101 18.42 13.19 -12.79
CA VAL A 101 19.70 12.91 -13.45
C VAL A 101 19.77 13.47 -14.87
N GLY A 102 18.64 13.84 -15.46
CA GLY A 102 18.63 14.47 -16.77
C GLY A 102 17.23 14.74 -17.30
N VAL A 103 17.13 15.68 -18.23
CA VAL A 103 15.92 15.98 -18.99
C VAL A 103 16.23 15.73 -20.46
N PHE A 104 15.38 14.96 -21.14
CA PHE A 104 15.55 14.61 -22.53
C PHE A 104 14.36 15.06 -23.36
N LYS A 105 14.63 15.54 -24.56
CA LYS A 105 13.60 15.76 -25.56
C LYS A 105 13.04 14.42 -26.00
N THR A 106 11.72 14.29 -25.92
CA THR A 106 10.97 13.11 -26.31
C THR A 106 9.85 13.53 -27.29
N HIS A 107 8.61 13.44 -26.90
CA HIS A 107 7.45 13.91 -27.67
C HIS A 107 6.24 14.16 -26.75
N ALA A 108 5.23 14.88 -27.21
CA ALA A 108 4.08 15.31 -26.42
C ALA A 108 3.31 14.16 -25.74
N ASN A 109 3.30 12.96 -26.32
CA ASN A 109 2.62 11.80 -25.74
C ASN A 109 3.54 10.93 -24.86
N ALA A 110 4.84 11.27 -24.71
CA ALA A 110 5.73 10.55 -23.83
C ALA A 110 5.45 10.91 -22.36
N PRO A 111 5.81 10.05 -21.40
CA PRO A 111 5.78 10.40 -19.99
C PRO A 111 6.60 11.67 -19.70
N ARG A 112 6.09 12.51 -18.79
CA ARG A 112 6.83 13.69 -18.31
C ARG A 112 7.92 13.29 -17.33
N VAL A 113 7.77 12.17 -16.61
CA VAL A 113 8.76 11.67 -15.65
C VAL A 113 8.88 10.15 -15.80
N LEU A 114 10.11 9.66 -15.78
CA LEU A 114 10.45 8.26 -15.63
C LEU A 114 11.30 8.06 -14.38
N LEU A 115 10.86 7.16 -13.50
CA LEU A 115 11.49 6.89 -12.22
C LEU A 115 11.99 5.44 -12.18
N ALA A 116 13.22 5.26 -11.68
CA ALA A 116 13.71 3.94 -11.28
C ALA A 116 14.24 4.03 -9.84
N ASN A 117 13.63 3.27 -8.94
CA ASN A 117 13.93 3.36 -7.51
C ASN A 117 14.40 2.01 -6.96
N SER A 118 15.51 2.02 -6.22
CA SER A 118 16.06 0.89 -5.47
C SER A 118 16.28 -0.40 -6.28
N ASN A 119 16.41 -0.31 -7.61
CA ASN A 119 16.67 -1.47 -8.46
C ASN A 119 18.14 -1.88 -8.36
N LEU A 120 18.38 -3.07 -7.83
CA LEU A 120 19.67 -3.74 -7.76
C LEU A 120 19.69 -4.96 -8.68
N VAL A 121 20.84 -5.27 -9.23
CA VAL A 121 21.02 -6.54 -9.95
C VAL A 121 20.75 -7.70 -8.97
N PRO A 122 20.00 -8.76 -9.35
CA PRO A 122 19.43 -9.73 -8.42
C PRO A 122 20.40 -10.31 -7.39
N LYS A 123 21.63 -10.63 -7.78
CA LYS A 123 22.63 -11.18 -6.85
C LYS A 123 23.02 -10.19 -5.73
N TRP A 124 22.90 -8.89 -5.97
CA TRP A 124 23.21 -7.81 -5.02
C TRP A 124 21.97 -7.22 -4.35
N ALA A 125 20.78 -7.74 -4.67
CA ALA A 125 19.51 -7.25 -4.15
C ALA A 125 19.26 -7.79 -2.73
N ASN A 126 19.99 -7.24 -1.76
CA ASN A 126 19.87 -7.54 -0.34
C ASN A 126 20.00 -6.27 0.50
N TRP A 127 19.57 -6.34 1.76
CA TRP A 127 19.57 -5.20 2.67
C TRP A 127 20.97 -4.68 3.00
N GLU A 128 21.98 -5.54 3.03
CA GLU A 128 23.36 -5.17 3.34
C GLU A 128 23.89 -4.21 2.27
N HIS A 129 23.85 -4.62 1.01
CA HIS A 129 24.31 -3.79 -0.11
C HIS A 129 23.46 -2.54 -0.31
N PHE A 130 22.13 -2.66 -0.14
CA PHE A 130 21.24 -1.50 -0.15
C PHE A 130 21.67 -0.47 0.90
N SER A 131 21.87 -0.89 2.15
CA SER A 131 22.23 -0.01 3.27
C SER A 131 23.56 0.68 3.05
N GLU A 132 24.56 -0.03 2.50
CA GLU A 132 25.85 0.56 2.13
C GLU A 132 25.67 1.72 1.13
N LEU A 133 24.87 1.53 0.10
CA LEU A 133 24.63 2.56 -0.92
C LEU A 133 23.79 3.72 -0.40
N ASP A 134 22.78 3.45 0.43
CA ASP A 134 21.94 4.49 1.05
C ASP A 134 22.75 5.37 2.01
N GLN A 135 23.63 4.77 2.83
CA GLN A 135 24.55 5.50 3.72
C GLN A 135 25.54 6.39 2.96
N LYS A 136 25.98 5.95 1.78
CA LYS A 136 26.83 6.76 0.88
C LYS A 136 26.05 7.86 0.13
N GLY A 137 24.74 7.97 0.31
CA GLY A 137 23.89 8.93 -0.41
C GLY A 137 23.75 8.63 -1.91
N LEU A 138 24.02 7.40 -2.34
CA LEU A 138 23.99 6.97 -3.74
C LEU A 138 22.65 6.34 -4.14
N PHE A 139 21.83 5.97 -3.18
CA PHE A 139 20.63 5.18 -3.36
C PHE A 139 19.51 5.66 -2.46
N MET A 140 18.28 5.19 -2.70
CA MET A 140 17.12 5.56 -1.90
C MET A 140 16.09 4.42 -1.95
N TYR A 141 15.47 4.12 -0.82
CA TYR A 141 14.32 3.23 -0.78
C TYR A 141 13.06 4.00 -1.23
N GLY A 142 12.83 4.00 -2.53
CA GLY A 142 11.63 4.58 -3.14
C GLY A 142 10.48 3.60 -3.08
N GLN A 143 9.97 3.34 -1.88
CA GLN A 143 8.94 2.34 -1.64
C GLN A 143 7.65 2.71 -2.37
N MET A 144 7.25 1.87 -3.34
CA MET A 144 5.94 1.91 -4.01
C MET A 144 5.43 3.35 -4.29
N THR A 145 4.26 3.69 -3.81
CA THR A 145 3.59 4.98 -4.01
C THR A 145 4.30 6.17 -3.32
N ALA A 146 5.18 5.91 -2.35
CA ALA A 146 6.05 6.94 -1.80
C ALA A 146 7.06 7.43 -2.84
N GLY A 147 7.78 6.51 -3.49
CA GLY A 147 8.79 6.82 -4.50
C GLY A 147 8.22 7.22 -5.87
N SER A 148 6.97 6.91 -6.15
CA SER A 148 6.26 7.28 -7.40
C SER A 148 5.26 8.43 -7.23
N TRP A 149 5.22 9.06 -6.07
CA TRP A 149 4.44 10.27 -5.79
C TRP A 149 2.93 10.11 -6.02
N ILE A 150 2.37 8.99 -5.63
CA ILE A 150 0.92 8.69 -5.75
C ILE A 150 0.33 8.15 -4.44
N TYR A 151 1.02 8.35 -3.33
CA TYR A 151 0.49 8.00 -2.01
C TYR A 151 -0.66 8.95 -1.62
N ILE A 152 -1.75 8.41 -1.14
CA ILE A 152 -2.98 9.12 -0.80
C ILE A 152 -3.39 8.97 0.67
N GLY A 153 -2.42 8.62 1.53
CA GLY A 153 -2.69 8.32 2.92
C GLY A 153 -3.18 6.88 3.15
N THR A 154 -3.64 6.60 4.36
CA THR A 154 -4.00 5.25 4.82
C THR A 154 -5.21 4.65 4.08
N GLN A 155 -6.06 5.47 3.43
CA GLN A 155 -7.27 4.96 2.77
C GLN A 155 -6.98 3.92 1.67
N GLY A 156 -5.82 3.99 1.01
CA GLY A 156 -5.43 3.00 0.01
C GLY A 156 -5.33 1.59 0.57
N ILE A 157 -4.77 1.46 1.77
CA ILE A 157 -4.63 0.18 2.48
C ILE A 157 -5.98 -0.26 3.08
N VAL A 158 -6.77 0.66 3.60
CA VAL A 158 -8.12 0.34 4.13
C VAL A 158 -8.96 -0.33 3.06
N GLN A 159 -8.92 0.19 1.84
CA GLN A 159 -9.72 -0.33 0.75
C GLN A 159 -9.30 -1.75 0.34
N GLY A 160 -8.00 -2.00 0.15
CA GLY A 160 -7.50 -3.35 -0.19
C GLY A 160 -7.78 -4.38 0.93
N THR A 161 -7.68 -3.96 2.19
CA THR A 161 -8.02 -4.80 3.34
C THR A 161 -9.53 -5.07 3.41
N TYR A 162 -10.36 -4.07 3.12
CA TYR A 162 -11.81 -4.24 3.01
C TYR A 162 -12.19 -5.27 1.93
N GLU A 163 -11.57 -5.21 0.74
CA GLU A 163 -11.78 -6.20 -0.31
C GLU A 163 -11.41 -7.62 0.17
N THR A 164 -10.28 -7.75 0.86
CA THR A 164 -9.82 -9.03 1.41
C THR A 164 -10.83 -9.60 2.41
N PHE A 165 -11.32 -8.79 3.34
CA PHE A 165 -12.30 -9.24 4.33
C PHE A 165 -13.67 -9.51 3.72
N ALA A 166 -14.10 -8.71 2.74
CA ALA A 166 -15.34 -8.97 2.01
C ALA A 166 -15.29 -10.29 1.25
N GLU A 167 -14.16 -10.60 0.59
CA GLU A 167 -13.96 -11.89 -0.09
C GLU A 167 -13.88 -13.06 0.90
N ALA A 168 -13.23 -12.88 2.06
CA ALA A 168 -13.25 -13.87 3.13
C ALA A 168 -14.69 -14.15 3.62
N GLY A 169 -15.50 -13.09 3.78
CA GLY A 169 -16.91 -13.21 4.11
C GLY A 169 -17.70 -14.00 3.07
N ARG A 170 -17.46 -13.73 1.78
CA ARG A 170 -18.10 -14.48 0.68
C ARG A 170 -17.70 -15.94 0.67
N LYS A 171 -16.41 -16.23 0.83
CA LYS A 171 -15.86 -17.58 0.73
C LYS A 171 -16.25 -18.49 1.90
N HIS A 172 -16.26 -17.95 3.13
CA HIS A 172 -16.35 -18.75 4.34
C HIS A 172 -17.67 -18.58 5.11
N PHE A 173 -18.38 -17.45 4.93
CA PHE A 173 -19.48 -17.06 5.80
C PHE A 173 -20.76 -16.63 5.07
N GLY A 174 -20.96 -17.08 3.84
CA GLY A 174 -22.19 -16.82 3.08
C GLY A 174 -22.39 -15.38 2.65
N GLY A 175 -21.33 -14.56 2.59
CA GLY A 175 -21.33 -13.22 2.06
C GLY A 175 -21.29 -12.10 3.11
N SER A 176 -21.32 -12.41 4.40
CA SER A 176 -21.28 -11.41 5.47
C SER A 176 -20.35 -11.80 6.60
N LEU A 177 -19.72 -10.79 7.22
CA LEU A 177 -18.95 -10.95 8.47
C LEU A 177 -19.72 -10.41 9.70
N GLU A 178 -20.99 -10.10 9.57
CA GLU A 178 -21.82 -9.68 10.69
C GLU A 178 -21.90 -10.76 11.77
N GLY A 179 -21.64 -10.39 13.02
CA GLY A 179 -21.59 -11.32 14.15
C GLY A 179 -20.34 -12.20 14.16
N ARG A 180 -19.34 -11.90 13.32
CA ARG A 180 -18.03 -12.57 13.28
C ARG A 180 -16.95 -11.68 13.84
N TRP A 181 -15.82 -12.30 14.26
CA TRP A 181 -14.69 -11.50 14.67
C TRP A 181 -13.35 -11.95 14.09
N ILE A 182 -12.49 -10.98 13.82
CA ILE A 182 -11.19 -11.13 13.19
C ILE A 182 -10.10 -10.85 14.24
N LEU A 183 -9.09 -11.72 14.31
CA LEU A 183 -7.88 -11.51 15.08
C LEU A 183 -6.75 -11.05 14.15
N THR A 184 -6.09 -9.94 14.51
CA THR A 184 -4.92 -9.43 13.80
C THR A 184 -3.94 -8.76 14.75
N ALA A 185 -2.73 -8.43 14.28
CA ALA A 185 -1.75 -7.68 15.04
C ALA A 185 -1.11 -6.57 14.19
N GLY A 186 -0.66 -5.51 14.89
CA GLY A 186 -0.06 -4.32 14.30
C GLY A 186 -1.06 -3.19 14.05
N LEU A 187 -0.76 -2.00 14.63
CA LEU A 187 -1.51 -0.76 14.41
C LEU A 187 -0.60 0.38 13.87
N GLY A 188 0.53 0.01 13.28
CA GLY A 188 1.43 0.93 12.59
C GLY A 188 0.84 1.53 11.31
N GLY A 189 1.67 2.07 10.42
CA GLY A 189 1.23 2.72 9.18
C GLY A 189 0.32 1.85 8.32
N MET A 190 0.71 0.59 8.11
CA MET A 190 -0.05 -0.37 7.29
C MET A 190 -1.10 -1.12 8.12
N GLY A 191 -0.70 -1.71 9.25
CA GLY A 191 -1.59 -2.50 10.12
C GLY A 191 -2.74 -1.70 10.71
N GLY A 192 -2.55 -0.40 10.90
CA GLY A 192 -3.61 0.50 11.38
C GLY A 192 -4.84 0.61 10.48
N ALA A 193 -4.78 0.10 9.24
CA ALA A 193 -5.93 0.00 8.35
C ALA A 193 -6.87 -1.17 8.68
N GLN A 194 -6.34 -2.22 9.29
CA GLN A 194 -7.07 -3.48 9.57
C GLN A 194 -8.35 -3.26 10.39
N PRO A 195 -8.35 -2.52 11.51
CA PRO A 195 -9.54 -2.35 12.33
C PRO A 195 -10.68 -1.65 11.57
N LEU A 196 -10.39 -0.58 10.84
CA LEU A 196 -11.41 0.14 10.07
C LEU A 196 -11.96 -0.71 8.92
N ALA A 197 -11.11 -1.44 8.22
CA ALA A 197 -11.53 -2.35 7.15
C ALA A 197 -12.40 -3.50 7.67
N ALA A 198 -12.10 -4.03 8.86
CA ALA A 198 -12.92 -5.05 9.50
C ALA A 198 -14.33 -4.52 9.83
N THR A 199 -14.42 -3.32 10.40
CA THR A 199 -15.72 -2.69 10.68
C THR A 199 -16.50 -2.38 9.42
N PHE A 200 -15.84 -1.95 8.34
CA PHE A 200 -16.48 -1.75 7.03
C PHE A 200 -17.02 -3.07 6.45
N ALA A 201 -16.34 -4.17 6.69
CA ALA A 201 -16.80 -5.50 6.30
C ALA A 201 -17.91 -6.07 7.22
N GLY A 202 -18.26 -5.37 8.29
CA GLY A 202 -19.30 -5.75 9.24
C GLY A 202 -18.80 -6.60 10.42
N ALA A 203 -17.49 -6.79 10.57
CA ALA A 203 -16.90 -7.63 11.60
C ALA A 203 -16.55 -6.85 12.88
N VAL A 204 -16.48 -7.58 13.99
CA VAL A 204 -15.70 -7.18 15.17
C VAL A 204 -14.23 -7.49 14.87
N SER A 205 -13.28 -6.68 15.35
CA SER A 205 -11.85 -7.03 15.28
C SER A 205 -11.14 -6.87 16.61
N LEU A 206 -10.22 -7.78 16.91
CA LEU A 206 -9.24 -7.66 17.98
C LEU A 206 -7.87 -7.41 17.35
N ASN A 207 -7.27 -6.28 17.68
CA ASN A 207 -6.04 -5.78 17.09
C ASN A 207 -4.99 -5.66 18.19
N ILE A 208 -3.95 -6.52 18.13
CA ILE A 208 -2.87 -6.52 19.12
C ILE A 208 -1.82 -5.48 18.72
N GLU A 209 -1.43 -4.62 19.64
CA GLU A 209 -0.41 -3.59 19.41
C GLU A 209 0.49 -3.44 20.63
N CYS A 210 1.81 -3.41 20.40
CA CYS A 210 2.79 -3.32 21.49
C CYS A 210 3.05 -1.88 21.96
N GLN A 211 2.63 -0.86 21.23
CA GLN A 211 2.88 0.54 21.55
C GLN A 211 1.58 1.29 21.83
N GLN A 212 1.43 1.80 23.06
CA GLN A 212 0.26 2.60 23.43
C GLN A 212 0.08 3.83 22.54
N SER A 213 1.16 4.48 22.11
CA SER A 213 1.08 5.63 21.22
C SER A 213 0.42 5.33 19.88
N SER A 214 0.60 4.13 19.34
CA SER A 214 -0.08 3.68 18.12
C SER A 214 -1.57 3.50 18.36
N ILE A 215 -1.95 2.89 19.49
CA ILE A 215 -3.35 2.73 19.88
C ILE A 215 -4.02 4.11 20.04
N ASP A 216 -3.40 5.02 20.80
CA ASP A 216 -3.91 6.38 21.04
C ASP A 216 -4.11 7.15 19.72
N PHE A 217 -3.17 7.00 18.78
CA PHE A 217 -3.28 7.60 17.45
C PHE A 217 -4.49 7.05 16.70
N ARG A 218 -4.70 5.72 16.69
CA ARG A 218 -5.80 5.09 15.96
C ARG A 218 -7.17 5.34 16.61
N LEU A 219 -7.25 5.47 17.92
CA LEU A 219 -8.45 5.94 18.61
C LEU A 219 -8.79 7.39 18.22
N ARG A 220 -7.80 8.28 18.27
CA ARG A 220 -7.98 9.69 17.90
C ARG A 220 -8.39 9.88 16.45
N THR A 221 -7.83 9.09 15.54
CA THR A 221 -8.13 9.14 14.11
C THR A 221 -9.34 8.29 13.71
N ARG A 222 -10.00 7.65 14.67
CA ARG A 222 -11.22 6.83 14.49
C ARG A 222 -11.03 5.60 13.60
N TYR A 223 -9.82 5.05 13.58
CA TYR A 223 -9.53 3.76 12.94
C TYR A 223 -9.77 2.60 13.91
N VAL A 224 -9.64 2.84 15.21
CA VAL A 224 -10.01 1.93 16.29
C VAL A 224 -11.12 2.58 17.11
N ASP A 225 -12.13 1.79 17.49
CA ASP A 225 -13.29 2.29 18.24
C ASP A 225 -13.07 2.20 19.74
N LYS A 226 -12.44 1.14 20.25
CA LYS A 226 -12.27 0.86 21.68
C LYS A 226 -10.89 0.28 22.00
N GLN A 227 -10.45 0.46 23.26
CA GLN A 227 -9.30 -0.26 23.82
C GLN A 227 -9.75 -1.19 24.94
N ALA A 228 -9.35 -2.45 24.90
CA ALA A 228 -9.51 -3.39 25.99
C ALA A 228 -8.39 -3.22 27.03
N ARG A 229 -8.72 -3.46 28.30
CA ARG A 229 -7.76 -3.40 29.42
C ARG A 229 -6.83 -4.61 29.45
N ASP A 230 -7.41 -5.77 29.15
CA ASP A 230 -6.77 -7.08 29.16
C ASP A 230 -7.53 -8.05 28.23
N ILE A 231 -7.07 -9.29 28.14
CA ILE A 231 -7.68 -10.33 27.28
C ILE A 231 -9.12 -10.64 27.72
N ASP A 232 -9.40 -10.67 29.02
CA ASP A 232 -10.74 -11.00 29.52
C ASP A 232 -11.74 -9.91 29.12
N HIS A 233 -11.39 -8.65 29.31
CA HIS A 233 -12.20 -7.52 28.85
C HIS A 233 -12.33 -7.47 27.32
N ALA A 234 -11.28 -7.87 26.58
CA ALA A 234 -11.37 -7.98 25.12
C ALA A 234 -12.43 -9.03 24.72
N PHE A 235 -12.45 -10.17 25.39
CA PHE A 235 -13.44 -11.23 25.14
C PHE A 235 -14.86 -10.81 25.52
N GLU A 236 -15.06 -10.10 26.62
CA GLU A 236 -16.35 -9.51 26.98
C GLU A 236 -16.89 -8.59 25.87
N LEU A 237 -16.04 -7.68 25.38
CA LEU A 237 -16.40 -6.76 24.29
C LEU A 237 -16.70 -7.51 22.98
N ILE A 238 -15.89 -8.51 22.61
CA ILE A 238 -16.11 -9.33 21.43
C ILE A 238 -17.45 -10.04 21.50
N GLN A 239 -17.75 -10.72 22.61
CA GLN A 239 -19.02 -11.42 22.81
C GLN A 239 -20.22 -10.48 22.76
N GLN A 240 -20.13 -9.32 23.41
CA GLN A 240 -21.18 -8.30 23.40
C GLN A 240 -21.50 -7.86 21.95
N HIS A 241 -20.47 -7.43 21.19
CA HIS A 241 -20.67 -6.83 19.88
C HIS A 241 -20.98 -7.87 18.80
N THR A 242 -20.40 -9.08 18.86
CA THR A 242 -20.76 -10.17 17.94
C THR A 242 -22.21 -10.63 18.14
N ALA A 243 -22.68 -10.75 19.39
CA ALA A 243 -24.08 -11.08 19.68
C ALA A 243 -25.06 -10.00 19.19
N ALA A 244 -24.68 -8.73 19.30
CA ALA A 244 -25.45 -7.60 18.80
C ALA A 244 -25.32 -7.39 17.29
N LYS A 245 -24.42 -8.11 16.60
CA LYS A 245 -24.04 -7.89 15.20
C LYS A 245 -23.56 -6.46 14.92
N GLU A 246 -22.90 -5.86 15.87
CA GLU A 246 -22.32 -4.53 15.76
C GLU A 246 -20.85 -4.65 15.33
N ALA A 247 -20.47 -3.96 14.25
CA ALA A 247 -19.10 -3.89 13.80
C ALA A 247 -18.30 -2.91 14.68
N VAL A 248 -17.37 -3.43 15.46
CA VAL A 248 -16.55 -2.65 16.41
C VAL A 248 -15.11 -3.14 16.37
N SER A 249 -14.17 -2.21 16.29
CA SER A 249 -12.74 -2.53 16.36
C SER A 249 -12.21 -2.30 17.78
N ILE A 250 -11.47 -3.28 18.28
CA ILE A 250 -10.93 -3.32 19.65
C ILE A 250 -9.41 -3.44 19.57
N ALA A 251 -8.68 -2.53 20.20
CA ALA A 251 -7.24 -2.64 20.40
C ALA A 251 -6.94 -3.31 21.74
N LEU A 252 -5.89 -4.12 21.78
CA LEU A 252 -5.32 -4.68 23.00
C LEU A 252 -3.82 -4.40 23.06
N LEU A 253 -3.37 -3.73 24.12
CA LEU A 253 -1.95 -3.48 24.32
C LEU A 253 -1.24 -4.76 24.73
N GLY A 254 -0.23 -5.18 23.96
CA GLY A 254 0.58 -6.36 24.24
C GLY A 254 1.46 -6.78 23.08
N ASN A 255 2.34 -7.73 23.36
CA ASN A 255 3.18 -8.32 22.33
C ASN A 255 2.43 -9.46 21.61
N ALA A 256 2.36 -9.44 20.31
CA ALA A 256 1.67 -10.47 19.53
C ALA A 256 2.27 -11.87 19.75
N ALA A 257 3.60 -11.99 19.91
CA ALA A 257 4.27 -13.25 20.21
C ALA A 257 3.90 -13.83 21.60
N GLU A 258 3.36 -13.01 22.50
CA GLU A 258 2.89 -13.45 23.83
C GLU A 258 1.35 -13.66 23.85
N ILE A 259 0.62 -12.73 23.24
CA ILE A 259 -0.85 -12.74 23.27
C ILE A 259 -1.43 -13.87 22.41
N LEU A 260 -0.94 -14.08 21.16
CA LEU A 260 -1.50 -15.10 20.29
C LEU A 260 -1.38 -16.53 20.86
N PRO A 261 -0.23 -16.97 21.41
CA PRO A 261 -0.13 -18.27 22.07
C PRO A 261 -1.10 -18.42 23.25
N GLU A 262 -1.33 -17.37 24.03
CA GLU A 262 -2.32 -17.40 25.13
C GLU A 262 -3.75 -17.52 24.59
N LEU A 263 -4.09 -16.82 23.50
CA LEU A 263 -5.40 -16.97 22.84
C LEU A 263 -5.60 -18.39 22.29
N VAL A 264 -4.54 -18.99 21.69
CA VAL A 264 -4.54 -20.40 21.26
C VAL A 264 -4.80 -21.33 22.44
N ARG A 265 -4.08 -21.15 23.57
CA ARG A 265 -4.27 -21.95 24.76
C ARG A 265 -5.71 -21.88 25.29
N ARG A 266 -6.28 -20.68 25.33
CA ARG A 266 -7.69 -20.46 25.74
C ARG A 266 -8.67 -21.11 24.77
N ALA A 267 -8.45 -20.98 23.47
CA ALA A 267 -9.29 -21.60 22.44
C ALA A 267 -9.27 -23.15 22.51
N LYS A 268 -8.09 -23.76 22.75
CA LYS A 268 -7.93 -25.20 22.99
C LYS A 268 -8.67 -25.66 24.26
N ALA A 269 -8.78 -24.81 25.27
CA ALA A 269 -9.55 -25.08 26.50
C ALA A 269 -11.06 -24.84 26.37
N GLY A 270 -11.58 -24.60 25.16
CA GLY A 270 -13.01 -24.37 24.91
C GLY A 270 -13.44 -22.91 24.98
N GLY A 271 -12.49 -21.99 25.05
CA GLY A 271 -12.75 -20.54 25.00
C GLY A 271 -13.10 -20.00 23.62
N LEU A 272 -13.25 -18.70 23.54
CA LEU A 272 -13.64 -17.99 22.32
C LEU A 272 -12.60 -18.18 21.21
N LYS A 273 -13.08 -18.47 20.00
CA LYS A 273 -12.26 -18.67 18.80
C LYS A 273 -12.51 -17.58 17.78
N PRO A 274 -11.47 -17.05 17.09
CA PRO A 274 -11.67 -16.14 15.99
C PRO A 274 -12.34 -16.84 14.79
N ASP A 275 -13.06 -16.07 13.99
CA ASP A 275 -13.59 -16.55 12.72
C ASP A 275 -12.57 -16.42 11.59
N LEU A 276 -11.61 -15.47 11.70
CA LEU A 276 -10.52 -15.26 10.76
C LEU A 276 -9.29 -14.77 11.54
N VAL A 277 -8.10 -15.24 11.17
CA VAL A 277 -6.83 -14.77 11.71
C VAL A 277 -5.93 -14.23 10.61
N THR A 278 -5.32 -13.10 10.85
CA THR A 278 -4.32 -12.51 9.97
C THR A 278 -3.25 -11.75 10.78
N ASP A 279 -2.26 -11.17 10.11
CA ASP A 279 -1.22 -10.35 10.73
C ASP A 279 -0.76 -9.23 9.79
N GLN A 280 -0.53 -8.05 10.36
CA GLN A 280 0.05 -6.91 9.65
C GLN A 280 1.09 -6.18 10.52
N THR A 281 1.83 -6.90 11.35
CA THR A 281 3.03 -6.37 12.00
C THR A 281 4.09 -6.03 10.95
N SER A 282 5.09 -5.22 11.30
CA SER A 282 6.17 -4.87 10.38
C SER A 282 7.31 -5.91 10.43
N ALA A 283 6.97 -7.20 10.33
CA ALA A 283 7.90 -8.32 10.48
C ALA A 283 9.03 -8.35 9.42
N HIS A 284 8.89 -7.62 8.31
CA HIS A 284 9.93 -7.47 7.29
C HIS A 284 11.15 -6.64 7.75
N ASP A 285 11.01 -5.88 8.83
CA ASP A 285 12.10 -5.11 9.46
C ASP A 285 12.29 -5.60 10.91
N LEU A 286 13.21 -6.51 11.09
CA LEU A 286 13.49 -7.14 12.39
C LEU A 286 14.16 -6.21 13.41
N VAL A 287 14.65 -5.05 12.98
CA VAL A 287 15.20 -4.04 13.89
C VAL A 287 14.10 -3.09 14.37
N ASN A 288 13.36 -2.49 13.45
CA ASN A 288 12.42 -1.40 13.77
C ASN A 288 10.96 -1.84 13.82
N GLY A 289 10.64 -3.02 13.30
CA GLY A 289 9.27 -3.40 12.99
C GLY A 289 8.65 -4.45 13.92
N TYR A 290 9.42 -5.21 14.70
CA TYR A 290 8.89 -6.29 15.53
C TYR A 290 9.49 -6.31 16.93
N LEU A 291 8.64 -6.20 17.96
CA LEU A 291 9.04 -6.26 19.38
C LEU A 291 9.38 -7.71 19.78
N PRO A 292 10.61 -8.03 20.23
CA PRO A 292 10.93 -9.35 20.73
C PRO A 292 10.09 -9.75 21.95
N GLU A 293 9.77 -11.04 22.05
CA GLU A 293 9.12 -11.64 23.23
C GLU A 293 9.97 -11.40 24.49
N GLY A 294 9.31 -11.01 25.57
CA GLY A 294 9.94 -10.71 26.85
C GLY A 294 10.68 -9.37 26.92
N TRP A 295 10.72 -8.59 25.82
CA TRP A 295 11.33 -7.27 25.83
C TRP A 295 10.29 -6.17 26.09
N THR A 296 10.72 -5.16 26.83
CA THR A 296 9.94 -3.92 26.95
C THR A 296 10.16 -3.04 25.71
N VAL A 297 9.19 -2.19 25.38
CA VAL A 297 9.33 -1.20 24.30
C VAL A 297 10.53 -0.28 24.53
N ALA A 298 10.86 0.04 25.79
CA ALA A 298 12.03 0.85 26.13
C ALA A 298 13.36 0.14 25.78
N GLN A 299 13.48 -1.15 26.09
CA GLN A 299 14.66 -1.96 25.71
C GLN A 299 14.78 -2.08 24.19
N TRP A 300 13.67 -2.34 23.50
CA TRP A 300 13.63 -2.42 22.05
C TRP A 300 14.08 -1.11 21.40
N ARG A 301 13.55 0.02 21.85
CA ARG A 301 13.94 1.34 21.33
C ARG A 301 15.40 1.68 21.61
N ALA A 302 15.93 1.31 22.76
CA ALA A 302 17.36 1.47 23.07
C ALA A 302 18.24 0.66 22.12
N ALA A 303 17.87 -0.61 21.86
CA ALA A 303 18.61 -1.48 20.95
C ALA A 303 18.53 -1.01 19.48
N GLN A 304 17.44 -0.38 19.07
CA GLN A 304 17.33 0.24 17.73
C GLN A 304 18.35 1.36 17.49
N GLN A 305 18.70 2.12 18.55
CA GLN A 305 19.66 3.22 18.48
C GLN A 305 21.12 2.76 18.55
N ASP A 306 21.36 1.52 18.97
CA ASP A 306 22.69 0.95 19.13
C ASP A 306 22.95 -0.11 18.05
N VAL A 307 23.70 0.25 17.01
CA VAL A 307 24.04 -0.65 15.90
C VAL A 307 24.72 -1.94 16.38
N THR A 308 25.45 -1.91 17.51
CA THR A 308 26.09 -3.10 18.08
C THR A 308 25.09 -4.13 18.61
N GLN A 309 23.86 -3.70 18.89
CA GLN A 309 22.77 -4.56 19.35
C GLN A 309 21.91 -5.11 18.22
N HIS A 310 22.05 -4.63 16.99
CA HIS A 310 21.15 -4.98 15.89
C HIS A 310 21.12 -6.48 15.60
N GLU A 311 22.26 -7.20 15.67
CA GLU A 311 22.28 -8.65 15.44
C GLU A 311 21.56 -9.44 16.55
N VAL A 312 21.71 -9.00 17.81
CA VAL A 312 20.99 -9.59 18.95
C VAL A 312 19.48 -9.33 18.81
N LEU A 313 19.13 -8.09 18.45
CA LEU A 313 17.76 -7.67 18.25
C LEU A 313 17.08 -8.43 17.10
N LYS A 314 17.71 -8.51 15.93
CA LYS A 314 17.21 -9.26 14.77
C LYS A 314 16.93 -10.72 15.12
N LYS A 315 17.88 -11.37 15.81
CA LYS A 315 17.71 -12.77 16.22
C LYS A 315 16.58 -12.97 17.23
N ALA A 316 16.42 -12.06 18.16
CA ALA A 316 15.32 -12.11 19.14
C ALA A 316 13.95 -11.84 18.48
N ALA A 317 13.87 -10.86 17.58
CA ALA A 317 12.66 -10.55 16.82
C ALA A 317 12.27 -11.72 15.88
N ALA A 318 13.23 -12.31 15.16
CA ALA A 318 12.99 -13.45 14.28
C ALA A 318 12.42 -14.66 15.03
N LYS A 319 12.95 -14.98 16.20
CA LYS A 319 12.40 -16.03 17.07
C LYS A 319 10.96 -15.72 17.50
N SER A 320 10.68 -14.47 17.82
CA SER A 320 9.35 -14.05 18.21
C SER A 320 8.36 -14.14 17.04
N CYS A 321 8.80 -13.83 15.82
CA CYS A 321 8.01 -14.08 14.61
C CYS A 321 7.69 -15.58 14.42
N ALA A 322 8.64 -16.45 14.73
CA ALA A 322 8.41 -17.91 14.67
C ALA A 322 7.34 -18.37 15.68
N VAL A 323 7.35 -17.84 16.90
CA VAL A 323 6.30 -18.10 17.91
C VAL A 323 4.94 -17.59 17.43
N HIS A 324 4.88 -16.38 16.87
CA HIS A 324 3.65 -15.81 16.31
C HIS A 324 3.08 -16.68 15.19
N VAL A 325 3.90 -17.04 14.20
CA VAL A 325 3.48 -17.91 13.08
C VAL A 325 3.03 -19.28 13.57
N GLN A 326 3.70 -19.86 14.57
CA GLN A 326 3.25 -21.12 15.17
C GLN A 326 1.85 -20.99 15.77
N ALA A 327 1.53 -19.89 16.45
CA ALA A 327 0.20 -19.64 16.96
C ALA A 327 -0.85 -19.50 15.84
N MET A 328 -0.48 -18.86 14.71
CA MET A 328 -1.36 -18.77 13.53
C MET A 328 -1.63 -20.17 12.94
N LEU A 329 -0.61 -21.03 12.82
CA LEU A 329 -0.74 -22.42 12.39
C LEU A 329 -1.65 -23.23 13.35
N ASP A 330 -1.53 -23.00 14.64
CA ASP A 330 -2.39 -23.65 15.65
C ASP A 330 -3.87 -23.28 15.46
N PHE A 331 -4.18 -22.02 15.14
CA PHE A 331 -5.52 -21.61 14.75
C PHE A 331 -6.00 -22.29 13.46
N GLN A 332 -5.14 -22.38 12.44
CA GLN A 332 -5.47 -23.09 11.20
C GLN A 332 -5.79 -24.57 11.47
N HIS A 333 -5.03 -25.25 12.33
CA HIS A 333 -5.28 -26.64 12.73
C HIS A 333 -6.60 -26.81 13.49
N MET A 334 -7.17 -25.75 14.06
CA MET A 334 -8.53 -25.75 14.63
C MET A 334 -9.63 -25.54 13.58
N GLY A 335 -9.27 -25.44 12.29
CA GLY A 335 -10.21 -25.21 11.19
C GLY A 335 -10.58 -23.74 10.97
N ILE A 336 -9.84 -22.81 11.57
CA ILE A 336 -10.06 -21.37 11.41
C ILE A 336 -9.32 -20.89 10.16
N PRO A 337 -9.94 -20.13 9.26
CA PRO A 337 -9.24 -19.48 8.15
C PRO A 337 -8.12 -18.57 8.65
N VAL A 338 -6.91 -18.80 8.13
CA VAL A 338 -5.71 -18.03 8.47
C VAL A 338 -5.06 -17.54 7.19
N VAL A 339 -4.65 -16.28 7.14
CA VAL A 339 -3.93 -15.70 6.00
C VAL A 339 -2.81 -14.78 6.47
N ASP A 340 -1.71 -14.77 5.73
CA ASP A 340 -0.67 -13.75 5.82
C ASP A 340 -1.10 -12.52 4.99
N TYR A 341 -0.99 -11.33 5.57
CA TYR A 341 -1.29 -10.09 4.85
C TYR A 341 -0.07 -9.49 4.11
N GLY A 342 1.02 -10.24 3.97
CA GLY A 342 2.14 -9.89 3.12
C GLY A 342 3.18 -8.97 3.77
N ASN A 343 3.57 -9.28 5.01
CA ASN A 343 4.63 -8.61 5.75
C ASN A 343 5.92 -9.44 5.89
N ASN A 344 6.00 -10.55 5.17
CA ASN A 344 7.13 -11.50 5.17
C ASN A 344 7.33 -12.31 6.47
N ILE A 345 6.37 -12.31 7.41
CA ILE A 345 6.49 -13.01 8.70
C ILE A 345 6.69 -14.52 8.52
N ARG A 346 6.04 -15.13 7.50
CA ARG A 346 6.18 -16.56 7.21
C ARG A 346 7.60 -16.92 6.79
N GLN A 347 8.25 -16.09 5.96
CA GLN A 347 9.64 -16.32 5.55
C GLN A 347 10.59 -16.24 6.75
N VAL A 348 10.42 -15.23 7.61
CA VAL A 348 11.20 -15.07 8.83
C VAL A 348 11.05 -16.30 9.73
N ALA A 349 9.81 -16.77 9.93
CA ALA A 349 9.55 -17.96 10.74
C ALA A 349 10.15 -19.24 10.10
N PHE A 350 10.08 -19.37 8.78
CA PHE A 350 10.67 -20.50 8.05
C PHE A 350 12.19 -20.56 8.23
N ASP A 351 12.86 -19.42 8.15
CA ASP A 351 14.30 -19.30 8.35
C ASP A 351 14.69 -19.63 9.80
N GLU A 352 13.81 -19.34 10.78
CA GLU A 352 13.95 -19.74 12.20
C GLU A 352 13.53 -21.19 12.49
N GLY A 353 13.18 -21.98 11.47
CA GLY A 353 12.94 -23.41 11.58
C GLY A 353 11.49 -23.87 11.63
N VAL A 354 10.51 -22.99 11.48
CA VAL A 354 9.09 -23.36 11.31
C VAL A 354 8.88 -23.84 9.87
N LYS A 355 9.17 -25.09 9.59
CA LYS A 355 9.22 -25.66 8.22
C LYS A 355 7.88 -25.61 7.49
N ASN A 356 6.79 -25.57 8.22
CA ASN A 356 5.42 -25.47 7.71
C ASN A 356 4.84 -24.04 7.79
N ALA A 357 5.68 -23.01 7.89
CA ALA A 357 5.23 -21.61 7.97
C ALA A 357 4.35 -21.17 6.78
N PHE A 358 4.48 -21.82 5.63
CA PHE A 358 3.70 -21.55 4.42
C PHE A 358 2.48 -22.47 4.24
N ASP A 359 2.09 -23.28 5.24
CA ASP A 359 0.90 -24.14 5.16
C ASP A 359 -0.40 -23.32 5.15
N PHE A 360 -0.41 -22.10 5.69
CA PHE A 360 -1.49 -21.13 5.42
C PHE A 360 -1.07 -20.16 4.30
N PRO A 361 -2.00 -19.78 3.42
CA PRO A 361 -1.69 -18.95 2.26
C PRO A 361 -1.53 -17.46 2.63
N GLY A 362 -0.95 -16.68 1.72
CA GLY A 362 -1.14 -15.24 1.68
C GLY A 362 -2.57 -14.85 1.29
N PHE A 363 -2.96 -13.61 1.58
CA PHE A 363 -4.32 -13.12 1.29
C PHE A 363 -4.64 -13.08 -0.22
N VAL A 364 -3.61 -12.89 -1.07
CA VAL A 364 -3.83 -12.81 -2.51
C VAL A 364 -4.27 -14.16 -3.09
N PRO A 365 -3.52 -15.28 -2.93
CA PRO A 365 -4.02 -16.57 -3.41
C PRO A 365 -5.29 -17.03 -2.70
N ALA A 366 -5.51 -16.60 -1.45
CA ALA A 366 -6.70 -16.98 -0.70
C ALA A 366 -7.98 -16.29 -1.20
N TYR A 367 -7.92 -14.99 -1.53
CA TYR A 367 -9.10 -14.16 -1.75
C TYR A 367 -9.03 -13.25 -2.98
N ILE A 368 -7.88 -12.70 -3.33
CA ILE A 368 -7.76 -11.61 -4.31
C ILE A 368 -7.50 -12.13 -5.73
N ARG A 369 -6.91 -13.31 -5.89
CA ARG A 369 -6.56 -13.85 -7.21
C ARG A 369 -7.70 -13.85 -8.24
N PRO A 370 -8.94 -14.21 -7.91
CA PRO A 370 -10.05 -14.11 -8.86
C PRO A 370 -10.30 -12.68 -9.35
N LEU A 371 -10.18 -11.69 -8.46
CA LEU A 371 -10.33 -10.28 -8.82
C LEU A 371 -9.21 -9.84 -9.77
N PHE A 372 -7.98 -10.26 -9.53
CA PHE A 372 -6.86 -10.00 -10.44
C PHE A 372 -7.04 -10.63 -11.82
N CYS A 373 -7.69 -11.79 -11.92
CA CYS A 373 -8.05 -12.41 -13.19
C CYS A 373 -9.04 -11.56 -14.02
N GLU A 374 -9.83 -10.72 -13.36
CA GLU A 374 -10.74 -9.77 -14.00
C GLU A 374 -10.11 -8.37 -14.19
N GLY A 375 -8.82 -8.22 -13.88
CA GLY A 375 -8.14 -6.94 -13.90
C GLY A 375 -8.62 -5.98 -12.83
N LYS A 376 -9.42 -6.45 -11.85
CA LYS A 376 -9.87 -5.65 -10.72
C LYS A 376 -8.72 -5.40 -9.76
N GLY A 377 -8.59 -4.15 -9.37
CA GLY A 377 -7.56 -3.71 -8.44
C GLY A 377 -7.67 -2.24 -8.13
N PRO A 378 -6.73 -1.71 -7.34
CA PRO A 378 -6.79 -0.36 -6.80
C PRO A 378 -6.74 0.69 -7.91
N PHE A 379 -7.82 1.44 -8.04
CA PHE A 379 -7.95 2.60 -8.91
C PHE A 379 -8.12 3.83 -8.01
N ARG A 380 -7.14 4.72 -8.04
CA ARG A 380 -7.12 5.90 -7.16
C ARG A 380 -7.06 7.20 -7.94
N TRP A 381 -7.62 8.27 -7.36
CA TRP A 381 -7.57 9.59 -7.96
C TRP A 381 -7.43 10.69 -6.92
N VAL A 382 -6.85 11.81 -7.35
CA VAL A 382 -6.55 12.97 -6.52
C VAL A 382 -7.05 14.23 -7.21
N ALA A 383 -7.75 15.09 -6.48
CA ALA A 383 -8.22 16.38 -6.97
C ALA A 383 -7.14 17.46 -6.76
N LEU A 384 -6.53 17.93 -7.85
CA LEU A 384 -5.49 18.97 -7.79
C LEU A 384 -6.03 20.34 -7.36
N SER A 385 -7.34 20.53 -7.43
CA SER A 385 -8.00 21.72 -6.89
C SER A 385 -7.80 21.90 -5.38
N GLY A 386 -7.59 20.80 -4.65
CA GLY A 386 -7.60 20.77 -3.20
C GLY A 386 -8.99 20.94 -2.59
N ASP A 387 -10.04 20.90 -3.41
CA ASP A 387 -11.44 21.00 -2.95
C ASP A 387 -12.03 19.60 -2.75
N PRO A 388 -12.46 19.24 -1.54
CA PRO A 388 -13.17 17.99 -1.27
C PRO A 388 -14.40 17.76 -2.12
N GLU A 389 -15.04 18.83 -2.59
CA GLU A 389 -16.25 18.73 -3.43
C GLU A 389 -15.97 18.06 -4.77
N ASP A 390 -14.77 18.24 -5.34
CA ASP A 390 -14.41 17.55 -6.58
C ASP A 390 -14.33 16.02 -6.38
N ILE A 391 -13.92 15.55 -5.18
CA ILE A 391 -13.97 14.12 -4.86
C ILE A 391 -15.42 13.64 -4.67
N ARG A 392 -16.29 14.40 -4.01
CA ARG A 392 -17.71 14.02 -3.87
C ARG A 392 -18.39 13.89 -5.23
N LYS A 393 -18.11 14.80 -6.17
CA LYS A 393 -18.63 14.74 -7.54
C LYS A 393 -18.11 13.51 -8.30
N THR A 394 -16.82 13.20 -8.17
CA THR A 394 -16.25 12.01 -8.81
C THR A 394 -16.74 10.72 -8.16
N ASP A 395 -16.93 10.65 -6.83
CA ASP A 395 -17.57 9.52 -6.14
C ASP A 395 -19.00 9.30 -6.68
N ALA A 396 -19.78 10.37 -6.84
CA ALA A 396 -21.12 10.31 -7.42
C ALA A 396 -21.10 9.82 -8.88
N LYS A 397 -20.12 10.30 -9.67
CA LYS A 397 -19.93 9.85 -11.06
C LYS A 397 -19.60 8.36 -11.15
N ILE A 398 -18.74 7.82 -10.29
CA ILE A 398 -18.47 6.36 -10.24
C ILE A 398 -19.77 5.57 -9.99
N LYS A 399 -20.60 6.02 -9.06
CA LYS A 399 -21.90 5.36 -8.78
C LYS A 399 -22.86 5.42 -9.98
N GLU A 400 -22.87 6.54 -10.70
CA GLU A 400 -23.67 6.73 -11.92
C GLU A 400 -23.21 5.78 -13.03
N LEU A 401 -21.88 5.66 -13.24
CA LEU A 401 -21.29 4.84 -14.30
C LEU A 401 -21.49 3.34 -14.06
N PHE A 402 -21.48 2.92 -12.80
CA PHE A 402 -21.54 1.51 -12.40
C PHE A 402 -22.70 1.23 -11.44
N PRO A 403 -23.98 1.44 -11.87
CA PRO A 403 -25.15 1.39 -10.99
C PRO A 403 -25.39 0.00 -10.37
N GLU A 404 -24.95 -1.06 -11.03
CA GLU A 404 -25.08 -2.44 -10.54
C GLU A 404 -23.99 -2.86 -9.56
N ASN A 405 -22.88 -2.10 -9.47
CA ASN A 405 -21.77 -2.42 -8.57
C ASN A 405 -22.05 -1.91 -7.14
N LYS A 406 -22.99 -2.58 -6.45
CA LYS A 406 -23.40 -2.22 -5.08
C LYS A 406 -22.24 -2.29 -4.07
N HIS A 407 -21.23 -3.12 -4.33
CA HIS A 407 -20.05 -3.22 -3.49
C HIS A 407 -19.22 -1.93 -3.51
N VAL A 408 -18.96 -1.38 -4.71
CA VAL A 408 -18.26 -0.09 -4.87
C VAL A 408 -19.12 1.05 -4.29
N HIS A 409 -20.45 1.03 -4.48
CA HIS A 409 -21.32 2.04 -3.87
C HIS A 409 -21.19 2.06 -2.35
N ARG A 410 -21.31 0.88 -1.71
CA ARG A 410 -21.16 0.75 -0.25
C ARG A 410 -19.81 1.26 0.22
N TRP A 411 -18.72 0.89 -0.48
CA TRP A 411 -17.37 1.37 -0.16
C TRP A 411 -17.31 2.91 -0.22
N LEU A 412 -17.76 3.52 -1.31
CA LEU A 412 -17.71 4.98 -1.49
C LEU A 412 -18.53 5.72 -0.44
N ASP A 413 -19.70 5.19 -0.05
CA ASP A 413 -20.52 5.76 1.03
C ASP A 413 -19.77 5.73 2.37
N MET A 414 -19.24 4.58 2.77
CA MET A 414 -18.49 4.43 4.02
C MET A 414 -17.21 5.28 4.03
N ALA A 415 -16.49 5.31 2.90
CA ALA A 415 -15.28 6.12 2.76
C ALA A 415 -15.59 7.61 2.85
N GLY A 416 -16.68 8.05 2.23
CA GLY A 416 -17.16 9.44 2.29
C GLY A 416 -17.54 9.90 3.70
N GLU A 417 -18.09 8.98 4.52
CA GLU A 417 -18.49 9.25 5.90
C GLU A 417 -17.34 9.17 6.92
N ARG A 418 -16.46 8.17 6.78
CA ARG A 418 -15.50 7.78 7.83
C ARG A 418 -14.06 8.20 7.56
N ILE A 419 -13.65 8.39 6.30
CA ILE A 419 -12.27 8.67 5.93
C ILE A 419 -12.09 10.16 5.65
N ALA A 420 -11.36 10.84 6.53
CA ALA A 420 -10.94 12.22 6.32
C ALA A 420 -9.86 12.30 5.23
N PHE A 421 -9.89 13.36 4.42
CA PHE A 421 -8.82 13.63 3.47
C PHE A 421 -7.54 14.06 4.17
N GLN A 422 -6.42 13.59 3.68
CA GLN A 422 -5.08 13.96 4.12
C GLN A 422 -4.36 14.63 2.94
N GLY A 423 -3.89 15.86 3.13
CA GLY A 423 -3.30 16.66 2.05
C GLY A 423 -4.30 17.01 0.94
N LEU A 424 -3.95 16.74 -0.32
CA LEU A 424 -4.88 16.89 -1.44
C LEU A 424 -6.00 15.83 -1.33
N PRO A 425 -7.27 16.23 -1.54
CA PRO A 425 -8.39 15.29 -1.49
C PRO A 425 -8.21 14.15 -2.50
N ALA A 426 -8.42 12.93 -2.04
CA ALA A 426 -8.22 11.74 -2.84
C ALA A 426 -9.26 10.67 -2.54
N ARG A 427 -9.42 9.74 -3.47
CA ARG A 427 -10.26 8.55 -3.32
C ARG A 427 -9.61 7.36 -4.00
N ILE A 428 -10.03 6.19 -3.60
CA ILE A 428 -9.71 4.90 -4.21
C ILE A 428 -10.97 4.04 -4.25
N CYS A 429 -11.10 3.23 -5.28
CA CYS A 429 -12.00 2.08 -5.32
C CYS A 429 -11.40 1.00 -6.21
N TRP A 430 -11.93 -0.22 -6.17
CA TRP A 430 -11.47 -1.28 -7.06
C TRP A 430 -12.32 -1.33 -8.32
N LEU A 431 -11.66 -1.12 -9.46
CA LEU A 431 -12.26 -1.23 -10.79
C LEU A 431 -11.43 -2.20 -11.64
N GLY A 432 -12.11 -2.87 -12.57
CA GLY A 432 -11.53 -3.88 -13.45
C GLY A 432 -11.22 -3.42 -14.86
N LEU A 433 -10.80 -4.38 -15.67
CA LEU A 433 -10.66 -4.20 -17.11
C LEU A 433 -12.05 -3.93 -17.73
N GLY A 434 -12.14 -2.88 -18.53
CA GLY A 434 -13.39 -2.41 -19.09
C GLY A 434 -14.08 -1.31 -18.25
N GLU A 435 -13.64 -1.08 -17.01
CA GLU A 435 -14.24 -0.08 -16.11
C GLU A 435 -13.36 1.17 -15.94
N ARG A 436 -12.03 0.98 -15.75
CA ARG A 436 -11.10 2.07 -15.41
C ARG A 436 -11.06 3.17 -16.45
N HIS A 437 -11.03 2.83 -17.75
CA HIS A 437 -10.99 3.83 -18.81
C HIS A 437 -12.32 4.61 -18.92
N ILE A 438 -13.45 3.97 -18.65
CA ILE A 438 -14.76 4.63 -18.60
C ILE A 438 -14.75 5.69 -17.49
N ALA A 439 -14.29 5.34 -16.30
CA ALA A 439 -14.14 6.28 -15.19
C ALA A 439 -13.18 7.44 -15.52
N GLY A 440 -11.99 7.12 -16.05
CA GLY A 440 -10.99 8.12 -16.42
C GLY A 440 -11.46 9.09 -17.50
N LEU A 441 -12.14 8.59 -18.53
CA LEU A 441 -12.74 9.42 -19.58
C LEU A 441 -13.85 10.31 -19.03
N ALA A 442 -14.70 9.80 -18.14
CA ALA A 442 -15.73 10.59 -17.49
C ALA A 442 -15.13 11.72 -16.63
N PHE A 443 -14.08 11.44 -15.86
CA PHE A 443 -13.39 12.49 -15.11
C PHE A 443 -12.77 13.55 -16.04
N ASN A 444 -12.19 13.12 -17.16
CA ASN A 444 -11.65 14.04 -18.15
C ASN A 444 -12.73 14.96 -18.74
N GLU A 445 -13.91 14.42 -19.05
CA GLU A 445 -15.03 15.21 -19.55
C GLU A 445 -15.58 16.17 -18.48
N MET A 446 -15.65 15.76 -17.20
CA MET A 446 -16.02 16.64 -16.10
C MET A 446 -15.05 17.82 -15.93
N VAL A 447 -13.73 17.59 -16.12
CA VAL A 447 -12.73 18.68 -16.12
C VAL A 447 -12.96 19.61 -17.31
N LYS A 448 -13.13 19.06 -18.51
CA LYS A 448 -13.39 19.83 -19.75
C LYS A 448 -14.62 20.73 -19.65
N ASN A 449 -15.68 20.22 -19.04
CA ASN A 449 -16.96 20.95 -18.88
C ASN A 449 -16.96 21.93 -17.71
N GLY A 450 -15.87 22.01 -16.92
CA GLY A 450 -15.78 22.87 -15.75
C GLY A 450 -16.60 22.41 -14.54
N GLU A 451 -17.04 21.16 -14.52
CA GLU A 451 -17.71 20.54 -13.37
C GLU A 451 -16.73 20.34 -12.21
N LEU A 452 -15.46 20.05 -12.52
CA LEU A 452 -14.35 19.98 -11.59
C LEU A 452 -13.47 21.22 -11.72
N LYS A 453 -12.93 21.70 -10.59
CA LYS A 453 -12.21 22.98 -10.52
C LYS A 453 -10.78 22.93 -11.04
N ALA A 454 -10.20 21.74 -11.13
CA ALA A 454 -8.85 21.49 -11.64
C ALA A 454 -8.75 20.03 -12.13
N PRO A 455 -7.66 19.65 -12.83
CA PRO A 455 -7.42 18.29 -13.27
C PRO A 455 -7.42 17.25 -12.15
N ILE A 456 -7.71 16.00 -12.55
CA ILE A 456 -7.66 14.82 -11.71
C ILE A 456 -6.40 14.01 -12.04
N VAL A 457 -5.62 13.69 -11.04
CA VAL A 457 -4.53 12.71 -11.15
C VAL A 457 -5.09 11.33 -10.89
N ILE A 458 -4.87 10.41 -11.78
CA ILE A 458 -5.31 9.01 -11.67
C ILE A 458 -4.07 8.12 -11.59
N GLY A 459 -4.08 7.20 -10.65
CA GLY A 459 -3.04 6.20 -10.50
C GLY A 459 -3.59 4.93 -9.87
N ARG A 460 -2.68 4.08 -9.45
CA ARG A 460 -3.05 2.84 -8.76
C ARG A 460 -1.96 2.44 -7.76
N ASP A 461 -2.22 1.46 -6.94
CA ASP A 461 -1.20 0.84 -6.11
C ASP A 461 -0.21 0.05 -6.97
N HIS A 462 1.04 -0.07 -6.54
CA HIS A 462 2.05 -0.91 -7.18
C HIS A 462 1.80 -2.41 -7.03
N LEU A 463 0.83 -2.78 -6.18
CA LEU A 463 0.40 -4.16 -5.94
C LEU A 463 -0.74 -4.60 -6.87
N ASP A 464 -0.99 -3.86 -7.93
CA ASP A 464 -2.04 -4.14 -8.90
C ASP A 464 -1.75 -5.39 -9.74
N THR A 465 -2.78 -5.92 -10.37
CA THR A 465 -2.82 -7.22 -11.03
C THR A 465 -1.69 -7.50 -12.03
N GLY A 466 -1.21 -6.49 -12.77
CA GLY A 466 -0.16 -6.65 -13.81
C GLY A 466 1.20 -6.08 -13.43
N SER A 467 1.32 -5.43 -12.29
CA SER A 467 2.42 -4.51 -12.00
C SER A 467 3.49 -5.04 -11.05
N VAL A 468 3.38 -6.26 -10.57
CA VAL A 468 4.21 -6.76 -9.48
C VAL A 468 4.66 -8.19 -9.69
N ALA A 469 5.87 -8.50 -9.24
CA ALA A 469 6.36 -9.85 -8.99
C ALA A 469 6.80 -9.91 -7.52
N SER A 470 6.09 -10.66 -6.71
CA SER A 470 6.29 -10.78 -5.26
C SER A 470 5.87 -12.18 -4.80
N PRO A 471 6.80 -13.16 -4.80
CA PRO A 471 6.49 -14.56 -4.55
C PRO A 471 5.84 -14.85 -3.19
N ASN A 472 6.15 -14.03 -2.18
CA ASN A 472 5.59 -14.19 -0.83
C ASN A 472 4.33 -13.33 -0.60
N ARG A 473 3.76 -12.69 -1.65
CA ARG A 473 2.58 -11.83 -1.50
C ARG A 473 1.66 -11.84 -2.74
N GLU A 474 1.85 -10.91 -3.70
CA GLU A 474 0.90 -10.72 -4.80
C GLU A 474 0.95 -11.83 -5.83
N THR A 475 2.10 -12.43 -6.04
CA THR A 475 2.28 -13.52 -7.03
C THR A 475 2.53 -14.88 -6.40
N GLU A 476 2.23 -15.02 -5.11
CA GLU A 476 2.27 -16.31 -4.42
C GLU A 476 1.33 -17.32 -5.07
N GLY A 477 1.84 -18.50 -5.37
CA GLY A 477 1.06 -19.62 -5.87
C GLY A 477 0.46 -19.38 -7.25
N MET A 478 1.21 -18.79 -8.16
CA MET A 478 0.77 -18.69 -9.57
C MET A 478 0.56 -20.10 -10.13
N LYS A 479 -0.52 -20.30 -10.88
CA LYS A 479 -0.96 -21.62 -11.36
C LYS A 479 0.10 -22.37 -12.18
N ASP A 480 0.96 -21.62 -12.88
CA ASP A 480 2.06 -22.15 -13.68
C ASP A 480 3.44 -22.15 -12.99
N GLY A 481 3.52 -21.67 -11.73
CA GLY A 481 4.76 -21.57 -10.97
C GLY A 481 5.61 -20.34 -11.29
N THR A 482 5.09 -19.34 -11.98
CA THR A 482 5.81 -18.11 -12.37
C THR A 482 5.83 -17.04 -11.29
N ASP A 483 5.75 -17.40 -10.02
CA ASP A 483 5.65 -16.49 -8.87
C ASP A 483 6.75 -15.42 -8.87
N ALA A 484 7.98 -15.80 -9.20
CA ALA A 484 9.16 -14.95 -9.15
C ALA A 484 9.56 -14.33 -10.50
N VAL A 485 8.74 -14.48 -11.55
CA VAL A 485 9.07 -13.94 -12.87
C VAL A 485 8.81 -12.43 -12.90
N SER A 486 9.88 -11.65 -12.91
CA SER A 486 9.79 -10.17 -12.87
C SER A 486 9.69 -9.51 -14.25
N ASP A 487 9.64 -10.26 -15.33
CA ASP A 487 9.38 -9.71 -16.69
C ASP A 487 8.04 -8.95 -16.73
N TRP A 488 7.02 -9.41 -15.96
CA TRP A 488 5.69 -8.83 -15.97
C TRP A 488 5.62 -7.37 -15.49
N PRO A 489 6.18 -6.97 -14.34
CA PRO A 489 6.23 -5.56 -13.97
C PRO A 489 7.11 -4.72 -14.90
N LEU A 490 8.15 -5.28 -15.50
CA LEU A 490 8.96 -4.61 -16.51
C LEU A 490 8.14 -4.34 -17.78
N LEU A 491 7.44 -5.35 -18.31
CA LEU A 491 6.55 -5.21 -19.45
C LEU A 491 5.41 -4.24 -19.16
N ASN A 492 4.84 -4.26 -17.95
CA ASN A 492 3.83 -3.31 -17.54
C ASN A 492 4.35 -1.86 -17.59
N ALA A 493 5.56 -1.60 -17.06
CA ALA A 493 6.16 -0.27 -17.11
C ALA A 493 6.44 0.19 -18.56
N LEU A 494 6.97 -0.70 -19.40
CA LEU A 494 7.22 -0.41 -20.82
C LEU A 494 5.93 -0.13 -21.58
N LEU A 495 4.89 -0.93 -21.32
CA LEU A 495 3.58 -0.76 -21.95
C LEU A 495 2.92 0.56 -21.56
N ASN A 496 2.94 0.92 -20.27
CA ASN A 496 2.42 2.19 -19.78
C ASN A 496 3.19 3.38 -20.33
N THR A 497 4.51 3.26 -20.49
CA THR A 497 5.35 4.26 -21.15
C THR A 497 4.94 4.45 -22.60
N SER A 498 4.79 3.37 -23.37
CA SER A 498 4.38 3.44 -24.79
C SER A 498 2.92 3.88 -24.96
N GLY A 499 2.07 3.64 -23.96
CA GLY A 499 0.67 4.05 -23.95
C GLY A 499 0.44 5.54 -23.65
N GLY A 500 1.46 6.26 -23.17
CA GLY A 500 1.39 7.69 -22.88
C GLY A 500 0.96 8.03 -21.45
N ALA A 501 1.27 7.20 -20.46
CA ALA A 501 1.11 7.56 -19.04
C ALA A 501 1.89 8.84 -18.72
N THR A 502 1.42 9.64 -17.77
CA THR A 502 2.05 10.92 -17.44
C THR A 502 3.38 10.73 -16.72
N TRP A 503 3.46 9.76 -15.81
CA TRP A 503 4.73 9.24 -15.31
C TRP A 503 4.64 7.75 -14.99
N VAL A 504 5.79 7.09 -15.15
CA VAL A 504 5.95 5.65 -14.97
C VAL A 504 7.14 5.40 -14.07
N SER A 505 7.04 4.40 -13.22
CA SER A 505 8.10 4.05 -12.28
C SER A 505 8.35 2.54 -12.23
N LEU A 506 9.60 2.18 -11.95
CA LEU A 506 10.02 0.81 -11.69
C LEU A 506 10.78 0.76 -10.37
N HIS A 507 10.40 -0.16 -9.50
CA HIS A 507 10.95 -0.25 -8.14
C HIS A 507 11.34 -1.67 -7.80
N HIS A 508 12.29 -1.78 -6.86
CA HIS A 508 12.64 -3.01 -6.19
C HIS A 508 12.42 -2.87 -4.68
N GLY A 509 12.07 -3.95 -4.01
CA GLY A 509 11.69 -3.90 -2.60
C GLY A 509 10.20 -3.56 -2.42
N GLY A 510 9.81 -3.15 -1.24
CA GLY A 510 8.42 -2.88 -0.88
C GLY A 510 8.12 -3.44 0.51
N GLY A 511 6.85 -3.70 0.81
CA GLY A 511 6.41 -4.18 2.12
C GLY A 511 6.94 -5.55 2.55
N VAL A 512 7.54 -6.32 1.63
CA VAL A 512 8.19 -7.62 1.88
C VAL A 512 9.71 -7.54 1.95
N GLY A 513 10.29 -6.36 1.75
CA GLY A 513 11.73 -6.13 1.88
C GLY A 513 12.54 -6.23 0.58
N MET A 514 13.81 -5.84 0.68
CA MET A 514 14.74 -5.84 -0.44
C MET A 514 15.01 -7.27 -0.92
N GLY A 515 14.95 -7.48 -2.24
CA GLY A 515 15.17 -8.78 -2.87
C GLY A 515 13.92 -9.65 -3.04
N TYR A 516 12.78 -9.26 -2.44
CA TYR A 516 11.56 -10.07 -2.41
C TYR A 516 10.44 -9.57 -3.33
N SER A 517 10.57 -8.41 -3.94
CA SER A 517 9.57 -7.92 -4.90
C SER A 517 10.15 -6.94 -5.89
N GLN A 518 9.57 -6.94 -7.09
CA GLN A 518 9.77 -5.93 -8.12
C GLN A 518 8.42 -5.47 -8.64
N HIS A 519 8.23 -4.16 -8.80
CA HIS A 519 6.92 -3.60 -9.12
C HIS A 519 7.03 -2.30 -9.89
N SER A 520 5.97 -1.96 -10.63
CA SER A 520 5.87 -0.75 -11.43
C SER A 520 4.70 0.13 -10.99
N GLY A 521 4.87 1.44 -11.16
CA GLY A 521 3.86 2.46 -10.95
C GLY A 521 3.42 3.09 -12.27
N MET A 522 2.15 3.48 -12.33
CA MET A 522 1.56 4.22 -13.44
C MET A 522 0.71 5.36 -12.88
N VAL A 523 0.92 6.55 -13.43
CA VAL A 523 0.07 7.71 -13.14
C VAL A 523 -0.26 8.45 -14.42
N ILE A 524 -1.52 8.89 -14.54
CA ILE A 524 -2.03 9.60 -15.71
C ILE A 524 -2.94 10.75 -15.28
N VAL A 525 -2.95 11.84 -16.04
CA VAL A 525 -3.70 13.05 -15.71
C VAL A 525 -4.88 13.21 -16.66
N ALA A 526 -6.05 13.44 -16.08
CA ALA A 526 -7.28 13.87 -16.76
C ALA A 526 -7.34 15.40 -16.66
N ASP A 527 -6.89 16.10 -17.72
CA ASP A 527 -6.79 17.57 -17.76
C ASP A 527 -7.86 18.24 -18.64
N GLY A 528 -8.83 17.48 -19.12
CA GLY A 528 -9.92 17.96 -19.96
C GLY A 528 -9.61 18.04 -21.45
N THR A 529 -8.38 17.71 -21.87
CA THR A 529 -7.98 17.77 -23.30
C THR A 529 -8.33 16.49 -24.05
N GLU A 530 -8.43 16.58 -25.37
CA GLU A 530 -8.59 15.43 -26.27
C GLU A 530 -7.35 14.51 -26.23
N ALA A 531 -6.17 15.08 -26.10
CA ALA A 531 -4.92 14.31 -25.95
C ALA A 531 -4.92 13.50 -24.63
N ALA A 532 -5.46 14.05 -23.54
CA ALA A 532 -5.66 13.30 -22.31
C ALA A 532 -6.66 12.18 -22.48
N ALA A 533 -7.77 12.41 -23.19
CA ALA A 533 -8.78 11.37 -23.46
C ALA A 533 -8.16 10.16 -24.19
N GLN A 534 -7.36 10.40 -25.23
CA GLN A 534 -6.66 9.33 -25.96
C GLN A 534 -5.69 8.53 -25.07
N ARG A 535 -4.89 9.21 -24.25
CA ARG A 535 -3.95 8.57 -23.32
C ARG A 535 -4.68 7.76 -22.25
N LEU A 536 -5.75 8.31 -21.67
CA LEU A 536 -6.58 7.63 -20.68
C LEU A 536 -7.23 6.37 -21.25
N ALA A 537 -7.78 6.44 -22.47
CA ALA A 537 -8.37 5.29 -23.14
C ALA A 537 -7.36 4.15 -23.35
N ASN A 538 -6.12 4.48 -23.68
CA ASN A 538 -5.07 3.48 -23.91
C ASN A 538 -4.51 2.93 -22.57
N VAL A 539 -4.03 3.81 -21.71
CA VAL A 539 -3.27 3.43 -20.51
C VAL A 539 -4.15 2.69 -19.52
N LEU A 540 -5.40 3.15 -19.29
CA LEU A 540 -6.29 2.52 -18.30
C LEU A 540 -6.87 1.17 -18.77
N VAL A 541 -6.78 0.85 -20.06
CA VAL A 541 -7.04 -0.48 -20.61
C VAL A 541 -5.78 -1.34 -20.52
N ASN A 542 -4.64 -0.81 -20.99
CA ASN A 542 -3.39 -1.55 -21.09
C ASN A 542 -2.84 -1.99 -19.74
N ASP A 543 -2.88 -1.11 -18.76
CA ASP A 543 -2.30 -1.33 -17.44
C ASP A 543 -2.93 -2.54 -16.73
N CYS A 544 -4.23 -2.55 -16.48
CA CYS A 544 -4.90 -3.70 -15.88
C CYS A 544 -5.06 -4.87 -16.86
N GLY A 545 -5.14 -4.60 -18.16
CA GLY A 545 -5.15 -5.62 -19.22
C GLY A 545 -3.90 -6.49 -19.21
N SER A 546 -2.72 -5.92 -18.91
CA SER A 546 -1.48 -6.70 -18.76
C SER A 546 -1.57 -7.72 -17.61
N GLY A 547 -2.31 -7.39 -16.55
CA GLY A 547 -2.59 -8.31 -15.45
C GLY A 547 -3.52 -9.45 -15.85
N VAL A 548 -4.57 -9.16 -16.61
CA VAL A 548 -5.45 -10.20 -17.17
C VAL A 548 -4.65 -11.12 -18.10
N MET A 549 -3.81 -10.57 -18.97
CA MET A 549 -2.93 -11.35 -19.86
C MET A 549 -2.00 -12.28 -19.08
N ARG A 550 -1.34 -11.77 -18.05
CA ARG A 550 -0.46 -12.56 -17.18
C ARG A 550 -1.18 -13.75 -16.56
N HIS A 551 -2.38 -13.51 -16.00
CA HIS A 551 -3.16 -14.57 -15.37
C HIS A 551 -3.72 -15.55 -16.41
N ALA A 552 -4.10 -15.09 -17.59
CA ALA A 552 -4.52 -15.97 -18.69
C ALA A 552 -3.36 -16.82 -19.21
N ASP A 553 -2.16 -16.26 -19.35
CA ASP A 553 -0.93 -16.97 -19.70
C ASP A 553 -0.58 -18.06 -18.67
N ALA A 554 -0.77 -17.77 -17.39
CA ALA A 554 -0.60 -18.73 -16.30
C ALA A 554 -1.71 -19.81 -16.25
N GLY A 555 -2.72 -19.75 -17.12
CA GLY A 555 -3.77 -20.76 -17.25
C GLY A 555 -4.97 -20.59 -16.31
N TYR A 556 -5.22 -19.40 -15.78
CA TYR A 556 -6.44 -19.10 -15.03
C TYR A 556 -7.62 -18.94 -16.01
N GLU A 557 -8.60 -19.81 -15.93
CA GLU A 557 -9.77 -19.85 -16.81
C GLU A 557 -10.56 -18.52 -16.77
N LEU A 558 -10.81 -17.98 -15.58
CA LEU A 558 -11.49 -16.70 -15.41
C LEU A 558 -10.77 -15.55 -16.14
N ALA A 559 -9.43 -15.56 -16.17
CA ALA A 559 -8.67 -14.55 -16.89
C ALA A 559 -8.78 -14.73 -18.41
N VAL A 560 -8.80 -15.97 -18.89
CA VAL A 560 -9.05 -16.28 -20.32
C VAL A 560 -10.44 -15.81 -20.75
N GLU A 561 -11.46 -16.07 -19.95
CA GLU A 561 -12.84 -15.61 -20.19
C GLU A 561 -12.92 -14.10 -20.19
N THR A 562 -12.28 -13.44 -19.21
CA THR A 562 -12.21 -11.97 -19.12
C THR A 562 -11.52 -11.39 -20.35
N ALA A 563 -10.39 -11.95 -20.76
CA ALA A 563 -9.66 -11.51 -21.94
C ALA A 563 -10.51 -11.60 -23.20
N LYS A 564 -11.23 -12.72 -23.40
CA LYS A 564 -12.16 -12.90 -24.54
C LYS A 564 -13.29 -11.87 -24.51
N LYS A 565 -13.93 -11.68 -23.34
CA LYS A 565 -15.03 -10.72 -23.16
C LYS A 565 -14.59 -9.28 -23.45
N GLN A 566 -13.36 -8.95 -23.08
CA GLN A 566 -12.80 -7.59 -23.26
C GLN A 566 -12.03 -7.41 -24.57
N GLY A 567 -11.99 -8.44 -25.43
CA GLY A 567 -11.34 -8.36 -26.75
C GLY A 567 -9.82 -8.30 -26.71
N LEU A 568 -9.18 -8.77 -25.64
CA LEU A 568 -7.72 -8.88 -25.59
C LEU A 568 -7.23 -9.97 -26.53
N LYS A 569 -6.15 -9.67 -27.27
CA LYS A 569 -5.52 -10.63 -28.18
C LYS A 569 -4.45 -11.43 -27.44
N LEU A 570 -4.72 -12.70 -27.25
CA LEU A 570 -3.83 -13.66 -26.59
C LEU A 570 -3.34 -14.71 -27.62
N PRO A 571 -2.19 -14.48 -28.30
CA PRO A 571 -1.77 -15.32 -29.43
C PRO A 571 -1.55 -16.80 -29.10
N MET A 572 -1.17 -17.10 -27.84
CA MET A 572 -0.86 -18.46 -27.38
C MET A 572 -2.02 -19.15 -26.66
N VAL A 573 -3.10 -18.43 -26.32
CA VAL A 573 -4.27 -18.98 -25.66
C VAL A 573 -5.30 -19.35 -26.73
N LYS A 574 -5.64 -20.66 -26.82
CA LYS A 574 -6.59 -21.19 -27.81
C LYS A 574 -8.04 -21.08 -27.33
#